data_e4015c1f522f93f063dca0d2f598607f
#
_entry.id   e4015c1f522f93f063dca0d2f598607f
#
_cell.length_a   1.000
_cell.length_b   1.000
_cell.length_c   1.000
_cell.angle_alpha   90.00
_cell.angle_beta   90.00
_cell.angle_gamma   90.00
#
_symmetry.space_group_name_H-M   'P 1'
#
loop_
_entity.id
_entity.type
_entity.pdbx_description
1 polymer ?
#
loop_
_entity_poly.entity_id
_entity_poly.type
_entity_poly.pdbx_seq_one_letter_code
_entity_poly.pdbx_strand_id
1 'polypeptide(L)'
;MLENMRISIQGIWTHKIRSFLTMLGIIIGIASIIAIVSTIKGTSEQIKEDLIGSGNNTVTISLYSGDSGYDPMFGMTDGGKPPLLTKEQKEEVMDMEHVENATFFHTSTYSSIYYQNTALQGGTVYGIDENYLDTCGYMVRSGRGFIQKDYDNLNKVALIDSNAAENLFSGEDPLGKTIEVGDDPFTVVGIVQQGDSYQPNISSLDEYYSYYQTVVGTVMIPSKCWPIAFQFDEPENVVIKADSTDNMR
;
A
#
# COMPACT_ATOMS: atom_id res chain seq x y z
N MET A 1 -6.94 49.91 -45.90
CA MET A 1 -6.44 48.91 -44.90
C MET A 1 -4.96 48.54 -45.07
N LEU A 2 -4.50 48.22 -46.28
CA LEU A 2 -3.09 47.86 -46.54
C LEU A 2 -2.09 48.96 -46.19
N GLU A 3 -2.46 50.23 -46.38
CA GLU A 3 -1.60 51.36 -46.08
C GLU A 3 -1.37 51.58 -44.59
N ASN A 4 -2.41 51.32 -43.75
CA ASN A 4 -2.28 51.41 -42.30
C ASN A 4 -1.41 50.28 -41.75
N MET A 5 -1.46 49.06 -42.32
CA MET A 5 -0.56 47.95 -42.00
C MET A 5 0.89 48.28 -42.35
N ARG A 6 1.13 48.93 -43.50
CA ARG A 6 2.46 49.33 -43.95
C ARG A 6 3.09 50.36 -43.00
N ILE A 7 2.31 51.34 -42.57
CA ILE A 7 2.75 52.40 -41.61
C ILE A 7 3.06 51.79 -40.26
N SER A 8 2.23 50.81 -39.76
CA SER A 8 2.47 50.11 -38.51
C SER A 8 3.75 49.27 -38.53
N ILE A 9 4.01 48.56 -39.62
CA ILE A 9 5.24 47.80 -39.81
C ILE A 9 6.46 48.72 -39.88
N GLN A 10 6.35 49.84 -40.56
CA GLN A 10 7.43 50.79 -40.67
C GLN A 10 7.77 51.48 -39.34
N GLY A 11 6.77 51.73 -38.46
CA GLY A 11 6.97 52.18 -37.07
C GLY A 11 7.73 51.16 -36.21
N ILE A 12 7.48 49.88 -36.39
CA ILE A 12 8.21 48.78 -35.70
C ILE A 12 9.69 48.77 -36.14
N TRP A 13 9.96 48.96 -37.42
CA TRP A 13 11.33 48.96 -37.97
C TRP A 13 12.14 50.21 -37.57
N THR A 14 11.50 51.30 -37.31
CA THR A 14 12.17 52.57 -36.89
C THR A 14 12.67 52.47 -35.44
N HIS A 15 12.00 51.67 -34.57
CA HIS A 15 12.39 51.49 -33.18
C HIS A 15 12.67 50.01 -32.86
N LYS A 16 13.49 49.34 -33.67
CA LYS A 16 13.79 47.91 -33.62
C LYS A 16 14.11 47.39 -32.23
N ILE A 17 14.94 48.08 -31.47
CA ILE A 17 15.38 47.65 -30.14
C ILE A 17 14.21 47.66 -29.13
N ARG A 18 13.36 48.71 -29.17
CA ARG A 18 12.22 48.81 -28.27
C ARG A 18 11.20 47.71 -28.56
N SER A 19 10.86 47.52 -29.84
CA SER A 19 9.91 46.49 -30.27
C SER A 19 10.43 45.08 -29.95
N PHE A 20 11.72 44.82 -30.16
CA PHE A 20 12.35 43.55 -29.82
C PHE A 20 12.32 43.27 -28.32
N LEU A 21 12.68 44.28 -27.48
CA LEU A 21 12.66 44.11 -26.02
C LEU A 21 11.25 43.88 -25.47
N THR A 22 10.24 44.56 -26.01
CA THR A 22 8.86 44.34 -25.57
C THR A 22 8.33 42.97 -26.00
N MET A 23 8.61 42.51 -27.21
CA MET A 23 8.27 41.16 -27.67
C MET A 23 8.99 40.11 -26.85
N LEU A 24 10.28 40.29 -26.59
CA LEU A 24 11.07 39.36 -25.76
C LEU A 24 10.49 39.24 -24.34
N GLY A 25 10.10 40.39 -23.74
CA GLY A 25 9.47 40.38 -22.40
C GLY A 25 8.16 39.59 -22.36
N ILE A 26 7.31 39.75 -23.39
CA ILE A 26 6.05 39.01 -23.49
C ILE A 26 6.30 37.51 -23.69
N ILE A 27 7.24 37.13 -24.56
CA ILE A 27 7.60 35.76 -24.85
C ILE A 27 8.12 35.06 -23.57
N ILE A 28 9.04 35.71 -22.84
CA ILE A 28 9.58 35.18 -21.58
C ILE A 28 8.47 35.03 -20.54
N GLY A 29 7.57 36.02 -20.42
CA GLY A 29 6.45 35.99 -19.50
C GLY A 29 5.51 34.78 -19.76
N ILE A 30 5.11 34.61 -21.01
CA ILE A 30 4.23 33.47 -21.41
C ILE A 30 4.95 32.15 -21.26
N ALA A 31 6.20 32.04 -21.70
CA ALA A 31 6.99 30.82 -21.57
C ALA A 31 7.17 30.42 -20.11
N SER A 32 7.42 31.38 -19.22
CA SER A 32 7.54 31.11 -17.78
C SER A 32 6.24 30.54 -17.17
N ILE A 33 5.09 31.14 -17.53
CA ILE A 33 3.78 30.66 -17.05
C ILE A 33 3.52 29.22 -17.55
N ILE A 34 3.77 28.97 -18.84
CA ILE A 34 3.59 27.63 -19.42
C ILE A 34 4.50 26.61 -18.73
N ALA A 35 5.77 26.97 -18.51
CA ALA A 35 6.72 26.09 -17.83
C ALA A 35 6.26 25.74 -16.40
N ILE A 36 5.84 26.73 -15.62
CA ILE A 36 5.36 26.54 -14.25
C ILE A 36 4.11 25.66 -14.24
N VAL A 37 3.12 25.94 -15.06
CA VAL A 37 1.87 25.17 -15.12
C VAL A 37 2.13 23.74 -15.58
N SER A 38 3.02 23.53 -16.56
CA SER A 38 3.39 22.19 -17.04
C SER A 38 4.12 21.39 -15.96
N THR A 39 5.04 22.03 -15.23
CA THR A 39 5.76 21.37 -14.13
C THR A 39 4.79 20.97 -13.01
N ILE A 40 3.91 21.89 -12.58
CA ILE A 40 2.92 21.60 -11.53
C ILE A 40 2.00 20.45 -11.94
N LYS A 41 1.47 20.47 -13.17
CA LYS A 41 0.61 19.37 -13.66
C LYS A 41 1.37 18.05 -13.75
N GLY A 42 2.58 18.06 -14.28
CA GLY A 42 3.40 16.84 -14.39
C GLY A 42 3.73 16.24 -13.03
N THR A 43 4.13 17.07 -12.06
CA THR A 43 4.41 16.61 -10.69
C THR A 43 3.14 16.11 -9.99
N SER A 44 2.01 16.79 -10.19
CA SER A 44 0.73 16.37 -9.60
C SER A 44 0.26 15.03 -10.15
N GLU A 45 0.43 14.79 -11.44
CA GLU A 45 0.09 13.50 -12.07
C GLU A 45 1.02 12.39 -11.61
N GLN A 46 2.30 12.65 -11.50
CA GLN A 46 3.28 11.69 -11.00
C GLN A 46 3.03 11.34 -9.53
N ILE A 47 2.71 12.33 -8.68
CA ILE A 47 2.31 12.07 -7.29
C ILE A 47 1.04 11.22 -7.23
N LYS A 48 0.05 11.48 -8.09
CA LYS A 48 -1.16 10.64 -8.16
C LYS A 48 -0.84 9.20 -8.57
N GLU A 49 -0.03 8.99 -9.59
CA GLU A 49 0.39 7.66 -10.03
C GLU A 49 1.18 6.93 -8.93
N ASP A 50 2.10 7.61 -8.26
CA ASP A 50 2.87 7.06 -7.14
C ASP A 50 1.95 6.69 -5.95
N LEU A 51 0.95 7.51 -5.66
CA LEU A 51 -0.04 7.25 -4.61
C LEU A 51 -0.96 6.07 -4.96
N ILE A 52 -1.42 5.97 -6.20
CA ILE A 52 -2.27 4.87 -6.67
C ILE A 52 -1.46 3.57 -6.75
N GLY A 53 -0.23 3.65 -7.27
CA GLY A 53 0.67 2.50 -7.41
C GLY A 53 1.14 1.91 -6.07
N SER A 54 1.13 2.70 -4.99
CA SER A 54 1.50 2.26 -3.64
C SER A 54 0.32 1.80 -2.77
N GLY A 55 -0.88 1.60 -3.34
CA GLY A 55 -2.07 1.16 -2.61
C GLY A 55 -2.75 2.26 -1.79
N ASN A 56 -2.42 3.53 -2.01
CA ASN A 56 -2.98 4.65 -1.25
C ASN A 56 -4.43 5.03 -1.61
N ASN A 57 -5.02 4.38 -2.63
CA ASN A 57 -6.46 4.44 -2.90
C ASN A 57 -7.21 3.31 -2.18
N THR A 58 -6.67 2.79 -1.10
CA THR A 58 -7.28 1.75 -0.29
C THR A 58 -7.88 2.30 1.00
N VAL A 59 -9.02 1.76 1.39
CA VAL A 59 -9.68 1.99 2.67
C VAL A 59 -9.68 0.69 3.45
N THR A 60 -9.07 0.70 4.63
CA THR A 60 -9.07 -0.46 5.52
C THR A 60 -10.23 -0.35 6.50
N ILE A 61 -11.05 -1.37 6.54
CA ILE A 61 -12.17 -1.51 7.47
C ILE A 61 -11.81 -2.63 8.45
N SER A 62 -11.53 -2.25 9.69
CA SER A 62 -11.34 -3.20 10.77
C SER A 62 -12.67 -3.47 11.45
N LEU A 63 -12.99 -4.73 11.67
CA LEU A 63 -14.19 -5.11 12.39
C LEU A 63 -13.99 -4.91 13.89
N TYR A 64 -14.74 -3.96 14.45
CA TYR A 64 -14.81 -3.71 15.87
C TYR A 64 -16.18 -4.11 16.41
N SER A 65 -16.21 -4.65 17.61
CA SER A 65 -17.47 -4.90 18.32
C SER A 65 -17.69 -3.82 19.39
N GLY A 66 -18.59 -2.87 19.10
CA GLY A 66 -18.91 -1.79 20.03
C GLY A 66 -17.82 -0.74 20.19
N ASP A 67 -17.82 -0.01 21.30
CA ASP A 67 -16.91 1.10 21.64
C ASP A 67 -15.48 0.61 22.01
N SER A 68 -15.27 -0.68 22.08
CA SER A 68 -14.00 -1.34 22.37
C SER A 68 -13.76 -2.39 21.28
N GLY A 69 -12.65 -2.25 20.54
CA GLY A 69 -12.27 -3.20 19.48
C GLY A 69 -12.18 -4.65 20.00
N TYR A 70 -12.27 -5.61 19.08
CA TYR A 70 -11.98 -7.00 19.38
C TYR A 70 -10.51 -7.11 19.76
N ASP A 71 -10.23 -7.46 21.01
CA ASP A 71 -8.90 -7.78 21.48
C ASP A 71 -8.78 -9.31 21.55
N PRO A 72 -7.95 -9.93 20.71
CA PRO A 72 -7.77 -11.37 20.68
C PRO A 72 -7.28 -11.94 22.01
N MET A 73 -6.61 -11.13 22.84
CA MET A 73 -6.02 -11.56 24.11
C MET A 73 -7.01 -11.52 25.27
N PHE A 74 -7.93 -10.56 25.28
CA PHE A 74 -8.87 -10.34 26.40
C PHE A 74 -10.30 -10.79 26.07
N GLY A 75 -10.56 -11.24 24.85
CA GLY A 75 -11.90 -11.55 24.41
C GLY A 75 -12.78 -10.31 24.33
N MET A 76 -14.07 -10.52 24.18
CA MET A 76 -15.01 -9.44 24.04
C MET A 76 -15.38 -8.82 25.34
N THR A 77 -15.32 -7.49 25.38
CA THR A 77 -16.04 -6.70 26.36
C THR A 77 -17.46 -6.46 25.82
N ASP A 78 -18.41 -7.21 26.33
CA ASP A 78 -19.87 -6.97 26.31
C ASP A 78 -20.63 -6.84 24.95
N GLY A 79 -19.96 -6.95 23.80
CA GLY A 79 -20.60 -6.73 22.49
C GLY A 79 -20.86 -7.99 21.63
N GLY A 80 -20.38 -9.15 22.03
CA GLY A 80 -20.45 -10.37 21.20
C GLY A 80 -19.38 -10.40 20.09
N LYS A 81 -18.96 -11.60 19.62
CA LYS A 81 -18.05 -11.74 18.47
C LYS A 81 -18.67 -11.11 17.23
N PRO A 82 -17.91 -10.31 16.43
CA PRO A 82 -18.40 -9.90 15.11
C PRO A 82 -18.71 -11.15 14.28
N PRO A 83 -19.77 -11.13 13.46
CA PRO A 83 -20.09 -12.26 12.62
C PRO A 83 -19.02 -12.45 11.55
N LEU A 84 -18.76 -13.71 11.19
CA LEU A 84 -17.94 -14.03 10.03
C LEU A 84 -18.64 -13.54 8.76
N LEU A 85 -17.89 -12.96 7.85
CA LEU A 85 -18.41 -12.53 6.56
C LEU A 85 -18.78 -13.76 5.71
N THR A 86 -20.00 -13.78 5.21
CA THR A 86 -20.43 -14.82 4.28
C THR A 86 -19.86 -14.56 2.89
N LYS A 87 -19.86 -15.61 2.05
CA LYS A 87 -19.38 -15.48 0.67
C LYS A 87 -20.21 -14.44 -0.11
N GLU A 88 -21.51 -14.41 0.10
CA GLU A 88 -22.43 -13.48 -0.53
C GLU A 88 -22.11 -12.03 -0.13
N GLN A 89 -21.77 -11.79 1.15
CA GLN A 89 -21.38 -10.45 1.62
C GLN A 89 -20.05 -10.00 1.03
N LYS A 90 -19.11 -10.93 0.84
CA LYS A 90 -17.82 -10.61 0.18
C LYS A 90 -18.03 -10.25 -1.29
N GLU A 91 -18.89 -10.99 -2.00
CA GLU A 91 -19.27 -10.68 -3.38
C GLU A 91 -20.00 -9.33 -3.47
N GLU A 92 -20.90 -9.01 -2.52
CA GLU A 92 -21.59 -7.72 -2.47
C GLU A 92 -20.62 -6.54 -2.30
N VAL A 93 -19.57 -6.68 -1.49
CA VAL A 93 -18.53 -5.65 -1.34
C VAL A 93 -17.76 -5.45 -2.64
N MET A 94 -17.45 -6.53 -3.37
CA MET A 94 -16.74 -6.44 -4.65
C MET A 94 -17.60 -5.83 -5.77
N ASP A 95 -18.92 -5.95 -5.70
CA ASP A 95 -19.86 -5.41 -6.67
C ASP A 95 -20.31 -3.96 -6.38
N MET A 96 -19.81 -3.33 -5.31
CA MET A 96 -20.14 -1.94 -4.98
C MET A 96 -19.60 -0.97 -6.03
N GLU A 97 -20.35 0.11 -6.27
CA GLU A 97 -19.93 1.19 -7.17
C GLU A 97 -18.61 1.82 -6.70
N HIS A 98 -17.68 2.08 -7.62
CA HIS A 98 -16.36 2.62 -7.36
C HIS A 98 -15.38 1.72 -6.62
N VAL A 99 -15.68 0.45 -6.43
CA VAL A 99 -14.74 -0.55 -5.92
C VAL A 99 -14.00 -1.20 -7.11
N GLU A 100 -12.69 -1.01 -7.16
CA GLU A 100 -11.83 -1.69 -8.15
C GLU A 100 -11.52 -3.12 -7.71
N ASN A 101 -11.21 -3.29 -6.42
CA ASN A 101 -10.91 -4.58 -5.82
C ASN A 101 -11.17 -4.56 -4.31
N ALA A 102 -11.38 -5.71 -3.72
CA ALA A 102 -11.49 -5.88 -2.28
C ALA A 102 -10.76 -7.15 -1.83
N THR A 103 -10.19 -7.11 -0.64
CA THR A 103 -9.49 -8.25 -0.04
C THR A 103 -9.87 -8.41 1.42
N PHE A 104 -9.90 -9.65 1.86
CA PHE A 104 -10.28 -10.05 3.21
C PHE A 104 -9.10 -10.71 3.90
N PHE A 105 -8.76 -10.26 5.09
CA PHE A 105 -7.58 -10.74 5.78
C PHE A 105 -7.77 -10.82 7.28
N HIS A 106 -7.04 -11.73 7.90
CA HIS A 106 -6.87 -11.80 9.34
C HIS A 106 -5.56 -11.14 9.74
N THR A 107 -5.45 -10.65 10.97
CA THR A 107 -4.21 -10.11 11.51
C THR A 107 -4.02 -10.48 12.98
N SER A 108 -2.79 -10.78 13.36
CA SER A 108 -2.40 -11.00 14.74
C SER A 108 -1.03 -10.39 15.02
N THR A 109 -0.96 -9.55 16.05
CA THR A 109 0.28 -8.94 16.54
C THR A 109 0.87 -9.65 17.76
N TYR A 110 0.15 -10.62 18.30
CA TYR A 110 0.54 -11.37 19.50
C TYR A 110 1.09 -12.76 19.16
N SER A 111 1.44 -13.01 17.91
CA SER A 111 1.88 -14.30 17.45
C SER A 111 3.34 -14.54 17.75
N SER A 112 3.66 -15.74 18.19
CA SER A 112 5.03 -16.23 18.29
C SER A 112 5.54 -16.56 16.89
N ILE A 113 6.56 -15.86 16.43
CA ILE A 113 7.19 -16.12 15.13
C ILE A 113 8.66 -16.43 15.39
N TYR A 114 9.12 -17.61 14.96
CA TYR A 114 10.50 -18.04 15.17
C TYR A 114 11.14 -18.61 13.90
N TYR A 115 12.41 -18.36 13.76
CA TYR A 115 13.31 -19.14 12.93
C TYR A 115 14.41 -19.73 13.82
N GLN A 116 14.43 -21.04 13.99
CA GLN A 116 15.33 -21.72 14.93
C GLN A 116 15.23 -21.11 16.34
N ASN A 117 16.28 -20.42 16.80
CA ASN A 117 16.34 -19.76 18.10
C ASN A 117 16.10 -18.24 18.04
N THR A 118 15.80 -17.68 16.86
CA THR A 118 15.57 -16.24 16.65
C THR A 118 14.09 -15.96 16.62
N ALA A 119 13.62 -15.11 17.53
CA ALA A 119 12.22 -14.68 17.60
C ALA A 119 12.03 -13.33 16.88
N LEU A 120 10.97 -13.20 16.10
CA LEU A 120 10.48 -11.92 15.57
C LEU A 120 9.56 -11.27 16.61
N GLN A 121 10.14 -10.62 17.62
CA GLN A 121 9.36 -10.00 18.70
C GLN A 121 8.59 -8.78 18.19
N GLY A 122 7.27 -8.78 18.34
CA GLY A 122 6.41 -7.71 17.87
C GLY A 122 6.13 -7.75 16.35
N GLY A 123 6.48 -8.84 15.69
CA GLY A 123 6.09 -9.10 14.30
C GLY A 123 4.59 -9.29 14.16
N THR A 124 4.06 -8.99 12.98
CA THR A 124 2.64 -9.17 12.66
C THR A 124 2.46 -10.33 11.70
N VAL A 125 1.46 -11.16 11.95
CA VAL A 125 1.03 -12.20 11.00
C VAL A 125 -0.25 -11.76 10.33
N TYR A 126 -0.30 -11.90 9.00
CA TYR A 126 -1.50 -11.70 8.18
C TYR A 126 -1.93 -13.01 7.54
N GLY A 127 -3.20 -13.35 7.66
CA GLY A 127 -3.84 -14.42 6.88
C GLY A 127 -4.52 -13.80 5.68
N ILE A 128 -3.92 -13.91 4.49
CA ILE A 128 -4.32 -13.16 3.30
C ILE A 128 -5.00 -14.02 2.24
N ASP A 129 -5.97 -13.43 1.53
CA ASP A 129 -6.57 -14.02 0.34
C ASP A 129 -5.72 -13.76 -0.92
N GLU A 130 -6.19 -14.25 -2.07
CA GLU A 130 -5.49 -14.13 -3.35
C GLU A 130 -5.38 -12.69 -3.88
N ASN A 131 -6.25 -11.79 -3.43
CA ASN A 131 -6.31 -10.40 -3.91
C ASN A 131 -5.45 -9.44 -3.06
N TYR A 132 -5.02 -9.87 -1.88
CA TYR A 132 -4.39 -8.99 -0.89
C TYR A 132 -3.14 -8.29 -1.41
N LEU A 133 -2.24 -9.02 -2.05
CA LEU A 133 -0.96 -8.43 -2.52
C LEU A 133 -1.20 -7.33 -3.54
N ASP A 134 -2.09 -7.56 -4.49
CA ASP A 134 -2.43 -6.59 -5.54
C ASP A 134 -3.21 -5.40 -4.96
N THR A 135 -4.22 -5.66 -4.13
CA THR A 135 -5.06 -4.64 -3.51
C THR A 135 -4.25 -3.71 -2.61
N CYS A 136 -3.31 -4.26 -1.82
CA CYS A 136 -2.49 -3.50 -0.88
C CYS A 136 -1.14 -3.02 -1.47
N GLY A 137 -0.91 -3.23 -2.76
CA GLY A 137 0.29 -2.75 -3.46
C GLY A 137 1.57 -3.47 -3.05
N TYR A 138 1.49 -4.74 -2.66
CA TYR A 138 2.66 -5.56 -2.40
C TYR A 138 3.19 -6.20 -3.68
N MET A 139 4.50 -6.17 -3.84
CA MET A 139 5.21 -6.83 -4.93
C MET A 139 6.09 -7.94 -4.39
N VAL A 140 6.14 -9.07 -5.10
CA VAL A 140 7.08 -10.15 -4.80
C VAL A 140 8.46 -9.76 -5.31
N ARG A 141 9.40 -9.56 -4.39
CA ARG A 141 10.78 -9.19 -4.70
C ARG A 141 11.66 -10.39 -5.05
N SER A 142 11.44 -11.50 -4.37
CA SER A 142 12.18 -12.74 -4.55
C SER A 142 11.30 -13.95 -4.26
N GLY A 143 11.55 -15.07 -4.93
CA GLY A 143 10.71 -16.25 -4.79
C GLY A 143 9.42 -16.15 -5.60
N ARG A 144 8.29 -16.54 -4.98
CA ARG A 144 6.95 -16.48 -5.59
C ARG A 144 5.89 -16.03 -4.60
N GLY A 145 4.80 -15.48 -5.10
CA GLY A 145 3.56 -15.27 -4.33
C GLY A 145 2.81 -16.57 -4.06
N PHE A 146 1.68 -16.47 -3.36
CA PHE A 146 0.77 -17.59 -3.21
C PHE A 146 0.10 -17.91 -4.54
N ILE A 147 -0.16 -19.19 -4.76
CA ILE A 147 -0.90 -19.71 -5.92
C ILE A 147 -2.17 -20.39 -5.41
N GLN A 148 -3.15 -20.56 -6.29
CA GLN A 148 -4.44 -21.17 -5.94
C GLN A 148 -4.29 -22.51 -5.20
N LYS A 149 -3.29 -23.32 -5.58
CA LYS A 149 -3.01 -24.61 -4.90
C LYS A 149 -2.59 -24.47 -3.44
N ASP A 150 -2.01 -23.34 -3.06
CA ASP A 150 -1.61 -23.10 -1.66
C ASP A 150 -2.85 -22.92 -0.78
N TYR A 151 -3.90 -22.31 -1.32
CA TYR A 151 -5.19 -22.17 -0.66
C TYR A 151 -6.00 -23.47 -0.68
N ASP A 152 -6.05 -24.16 -1.81
CA ASP A 152 -6.88 -25.36 -1.98
C ASP A 152 -6.36 -26.56 -1.19
N ASN A 153 -5.03 -26.70 -1.13
CA ASN A 153 -4.38 -27.81 -0.43
C ASN A 153 -3.98 -27.48 1.01
N LEU A 154 -4.30 -26.28 1.51
CA LEU A 154 -3.86 -25.80 2.84
C LEU A 154 -2.34 -25.93 3.01
N ASN A 155 -1.58 -25.55 1.96
CA ASN A 155 -0.13 -25.60 2.00
C ASN A 155 0.40 -24.61 3.05
N LYS A 156 1.18 -25.13 4.01
CA LYS A 156 1.83 -24.30 5.04
C LYS A 156 3.01 -23.55 4.44
N VAL A 157 2.71 -22.50 3.69
CA VAL A 157 3.69 -21.62 3.06
C VAL A 157 3.55 -20.19 3.61
N ALA A 158 4.64 -19.45 3.61
CA ALA A 158 4.68 -18.08 4.11
C ALA A 158 5.36 -17.14 3.11
N LEU A 159 4.89 -15.91 3.06
CA LEU A 159 5.61 -14.76 2.53
C LEU A 159 6.08 -13.92 3.70
N ILE A 160 7.26 -13.33 3.56
CA ILE A 160 7.80 -12.44 4.59
C ILE A 160 8.20 -11.11 3.94
N ASP A 161 8.12 -10.03 4.69
CA ASP A 161 8.64 -8.75 4.21
C ASP A 161 10.17 -8.66 4.40
N SER A 162 10.78 -7.60 3.88
CA SER A 162 12.22 -7.40 3.96
C SER A 162 12.72 -7.28 5.40
N ASN A 163 11.92 -6.71 6.30
CA ASN A 163 12.29 -6.52 7.70
C ASN A 163 12.25 -7.85 8.46
N ALA A 164 11.21 -8.66 8.26
CA ALA A 164 11.15 -10.01 8.82
C ALA A 164 12.29 -10.89 8.29
N ALA A 165 12.65 -10.75 7.00
CA ALA A 165 13.80 -11.46 6.43
C ALA A 165 15.11 -11.07 7.12
N GLU A 166 15.36 -9.79 7.34
CA GLU A 166 16.57 -9.30 8.00
C GLU A 166 16.63 -9.70 9.47
N ASN A 167 15.51 -9.52 10.20
CA ASN A 167 15.46 -9.78 11.64
C ASN A 167 15.48 -11.27 12.00
N LEU A 168 14.83 -12.14 11.21
CA LEU A 168 14.84 -13.59 11.48
C LEU A 168 16.07 -14.30 10.95
N PHE A 169 16.57 -13.91 9.78
CA PHE A 169 17.60 -14.69 9.06
C PHE A 169 18.98 -14.07 9.09
N SER A 170 19.14 -12.83 9.61
CA SER A 170 20.43 -12.17 9.80
C SER A 170 21.32 -12.20 8.53
N GLY A 171 20.71 -12.02 7.36
CA GLY A 171 21.41 -12.00 6.06
C GLY A 171 21.50 -13.36 5.34
N GLU A 172 20.99 -14.43 5.93
CA GLU A 172 20.83 -15.70 5.20
C GLU A 172 19.62 -15.62 4.24
N ASP A 173 19.69 -16.37 3.12
CA ASP A 173 18.55 -16.50 2.21
C ASP A 173 17.38 -17.23 2.90
N PRO A 174 16.22 -16.59 3.08
CA PRO A 174 15.07 -17.21 3.74
C PRO A 174 14.28 -18.17 2.84
N LEU A 175 14.48 -18.15 1.52
CA LEU A 175 13.68 -18.96 0.60
C LEU A 175 13.87 -20.46 0.84
N GLY A 176 12.76 -21.18 0.93
CA GLY A 176 12.74 -22.62 1.21
C GLY A 176 13.02 -23.02 2.65
N LYS A 177 13.32 -22.05 3.54
CA LYS A 177 13.48 -22.30 4.97
C LYS A 177 12.15 -22.32 5.69
N THR A 178 12.10 -23.01 6.82
CA THR A 178 10.88 -23.16 7.63
C THR A 178 10.96 -22.22 8.82
N ILE A 179 9.91 -21.42 9.00
CA ILE A 179 9.65 -20.60 10.18
C ILE A 179 8.48 -21.22 10.97
N GLU A 180 8.44 -20.98 12.25
CA GLU A 180 7.32 -21.32 13.11
C GLU A 180 6.42 -20.09 13.27
N VAL A 181 5.12 -20.24 13.00
CA VAL A 181 4.09 -19.22 13.18
C VAL A 181 3.04 -19.79 14.12
N GLY A 182 2.94 -19.24 15.32
CA GLY A 182 2.25 -19.91 16.41
C GLY A 182 2.97 -21.22 16.77
N ASP A 183 2.26 -22.32 16.71
CA ASP A 183 2.82 -23.67 16.99
C ASP A 183 3.06 -24.47 15.70
N ASP A 184 2.92 -23.87 14.53
CA ASP A 184 2.93 -24.56 13.25
C ASP A 184 4.08 -24.11 12.32
N PRO A 185 4.73 -25.09 11.61
CA PRO A 185 5.80 -24.79 10.68
C PRO A 185 5.26 -24.31 9.32
N PHE A 186 5.82 -23.22 8.81
CA PHE A 186 5.54 -22.66 7.48
C PHE A 186 6.81 -22.51 6.67
N THR A 187 6.78 -22.89 5.39
CA THR A 187 7.93 -22.73 4.49
C THR A 187 7.88 -21.38 3.79
N VAL A 188 8.94 -20.61 3.90
CA VAL A 188 9.07 -19.31 3.21
C VAL A 188 9.21 -19.55 1.70
N VAL A 189 8.25 -19.05 0.92
CA VAL A 189 8.22 -19.20 -0.54
C VAL A 189 8.49 -17.90 -1.29
N GLY A 190 8.41 -16.77 -0.61
CA GLY A 190 8.73 -15.48 -1.23
C GLY A 190 8.98 -14.38 -0.22
N ILE A 191 9.67 -13.36 -0.72
CA ILE A 191 9.91 -12.10 -0.02
C ILE A 191 9.08 -11.05 -0.73
N VAL A 192 8.28 -10.31 0.02
CA VAL A 192 7.43 -9.24 -0.48
C VAL A 192 7.92 -7.89 0.00
N GLN A 193 7.62 -6.88 -0.78
CA GLN A 193 7.86 -5.49 -0.42
C GLN A 193 6.64 -4.69 -0.84
N GLN A 194 6.15 -3.84 0.04
CA GLN A 194 5.15 -2.85 -0.35
C GLN A 194 5.81 -1.86 -1.30
N GLY A 195 5.12 -1.46 -2.36
CA GLY A 195 5.59 -0.44 -3.30
C GLY A 195 6.01 0.82 -2.53
N ASP A 196 6.91 1.61 -3.11
CA ASP A 196 7.44 2.82 -2.47
C ASP A 196 6.29 3.77 -2.08
N SER A 197 5.71 3.52 -0.92
CA SER A 197 4.79 4.45 -0.30
C SER A 197 5.58 5.71 0.03
N TYR A 198 4.95 6.87 -0.22
CA TYR A 198 5.44 8.17 0.19
C TYR A 198 6.12 8.07 1.56
N GLN A 199 7.45 8.19 1.58
CA GLN A 199 8.19 8.33 2.83
C GLN A 199 8.04 9.78 3.27
N PRO A 200 7.41 10.05 4.42
CA PRO A 200 7.31 11.40 4.93
C PRO A 200 8.71 11.98 5.11
N ASN A 201 8.88 13.24 4.78
CA ASN A 201 10.10 13.96 5.10
C ASN A 201 10.24 14.01 6.62
N ILE A 202 11.09 13.15 7.16
CA ILE A 202 11.37 13.08 8.59
C ILE A 202 12.28 14.25 8.95
N SER A 203 11.74 15.24 9.62
CA SER A 203 12.44 16.48 9.98
C SER A 203 12.91 16.52 11.44
N SER A 204 12.49 15.57 12.27
CA SER A 204 12.87 15.48 13.67
C SER A 204 13.22 14.06 14.11
N LEU A 205 14.02 13.94 15.19
CA LEU A 205 14.33 12.66 15.82
C LEU A 205 13.09 11.96 16.39
N ASP A 206 12.12 12.73 16.87
CA ASP A 206 10.88 12.20 17.42
C ASP A 206 9.98 11.62 16.31
N GLU A 207 9.92 12.28 15.15
CA GLU A 207 9.28 11.73 13.94
C GLU A 207 10.01 10.48 13.42
N TYR A 208 11.35 10.49 13.45
CA TYR A 208 12.16 9.32 13.11
C TYR A 208 11.84 8.13 14.00
N TYR A 209 11.85 8.32 15.32
CA TYR A 209 11.52 7.25 16.27
C TYR A 209 10.07 6.78 16.13
N SER A 210 9.12 7.66 15.94
CA SER A 210 7.71 7.29 15.72
C SER A 210 7.53 6.47 14.44
N TYR A 211 8.22 6.83 13.37
CA TYR A 211 8.12 6.15 12.08
C TYR A 211 8.85 4.81 12.07
N TYR A 212 10.03 4.72 12.69
CA TYR A 212 10.85 3.51 12.68
C TYR A 212 10.60 2.55 13.85
N GLN A 213 9.90 2.96 14.91
CA GLN A 213 9.57 2.07 16.02
C GLN A 213 8.58 0.93 15.66
N THR A 214 7.96 1.00 14.50
CA THR A 214 6.84 0.10 14.13
C THR A 214 7.24 -0.99 13.13
N VAL A 215 8.50 -1.06 12.66
CA VAL A 215 8.83 -1.98 11.56
C VAL A 215 9.65 -3.15 12.05
N VAL A 216 9.00 -4.04 12.79
CA VAL A 216 9.63 -5.30 13.24
C VAL A 216 9.67 -6.32 12.11
N GLY A 217 8.62 -6.39 11.30
CA GLY A 217 8.47 -7.29 10.17
C GLY A 217 7.11 -7.98 10.13
N THR A 218 6.74 -8.39 8.93
CA THR A 218 5.46 -8.99 8.61
C THR A 218 5.64 -10.37 8.01
N VAL A 219 4.83 -11.31 8.48
CA VAL A 219 4.70 -12.65 7.92
C VAL A 219 3.28 -12.80 7.37
N MET A 220 3.14 -13.28 6.15
CA MET A 220 1.85 -13.54 5.53
C MET A 220 1.69 -15.03 5.29
N ILE A 221 0.52 -15.58 5.61
CA ILE A 221 0.13 -16.96 5.34
C ILE A 221 -1.17 -16.99 4.54
N PRO A 222 -1.49 -18.06 3.78
CA PRO A 222 -2.78 -18.16 3.12
C PRO A 222 -3.93 -18.10 4.14
N SER A 223 -4.98 -17.31 3.86
CA SER A 223 -6.13 -17.12 4.77
C SER A 223 -6.77 -18.46 5.19
N LYS A 224 -6.83 -19.42 4.27
CA LYS A 224 -7.34 -20.76 4.57
C LYS A 224 -6.48 -21.56 5.56
N CYS A 225 -5.19 -21.18 5.71
CA CYS A 225 -4.31 -21.77 6.73
C CYS A 225 -4.41 -21.06 8.09
N TRP A 226 -5.14 -19.94 8.18
CA TRP A 226 -5.31 -19.21 9.44
C TRP A 226 -5.81 -20.10 10.58
N PRO A 227 -6.87 -20.90 10.41
CA PRO A 227 -7.36 -21.78 11.47
C PRO A 227 -6.39 -22.86 11.94
N ILE A 228 -5.28 -23.08 11.22
CA ILE A 228 -4.24 -24.02 11.64
C ILE A 228 -3.36 -23.40 12.71
N ALA A 229 -2.94 -22.15 12.50
CA ALA A 229 -2.03 -21.41 13.38
C ALA A 229 -2.76 -20.61 14.48
N PHE A 230 -4.03 -20.28 14.25
CA PHE A 230 -4.85 -19.40 15.08
C PHE A 230 -6.26 -19.91 15.32
N GLN A 231 -7.14 -19.04 15.82
CA GLN A 231 -8.52 -19.40 16.08
C GLN A 231 -9.34 -19.55 14.79
N PHE A 232 -10.19 -20.56 14.76
CA PHE A 232 -11.01 -20.89 13.60
C PHE A 232 -12.05 -19.82 13.24
N ASP A 233 -12.60 -19.12 14.23
CA ASP A 233 -13.73 -18.22 14.10
C ASP A 233 -13.33 -16.75 14.35
N GLU A 234 -12.12 -16.38 13.98
CA GLU A 234 -11.66 -15.01 14.03
C GLU A 234 -12.30 -14.18 12.88
N PRO A 235 -12.80 -12.97 13.16
CA PRO A 235 -13.36 -12.11 12.12
C PRO A 235 -12.27 -11.61 11.16
N GLU A 236 -12.65 -11.46 9.89
CA GLU A 236 -11.77 -10.90 8.87
C GLU A 236 -11.92 -9.38 8.83
N ASN A 237 -10.81 -8.71 8.56
CA ASN A 237 -10.77 -7.31 8.19
C ASN A 237 -10.90 -7.19 6.66
N VAL A 238 -11.26 -6.01 6.18
CA VAL A 238 -11.47 -5.76 4.76
C VAL A 238 -10.60 -4.59 4.31
N VAL A 239 -9.93 -4.73 3.17
CA VAL A 239 -9.35 -3.59 2.45
C VAL A 239 -10.08 -3.45 1.14
N ILE A 240 -10.59 -2.27 0.88
CA ILE A 240 -11.27 -1.91 -0.36
C ILE A 240 -10.35 -0.96 -1.13
N LYS A 241 -10.09 -1.29 -2.39
CA LYS A 241 -9.37 -0.43 -3.33
C LYS A 241 -10.38 0.30 -4.20
N ALA A 242 -10.38 1.62 -4.13
CA ALA A 242 -11.23 2.45 -4.97
C ALA A 242 -10.65 2.59 -6.39
N ASP A 243 -11.52 2.77 -7.39
CA ASP A 243 -11.14 3.02 -8.79
C ASP A 243 -10.39 4.35 -8.98
N SER A 244 -10.58 5.29 -8.06
CA SER A 244 -9.86 6.56 -8.02
C SER A 244 -9.79 7.14 -6.61
N THR A 245 -8.80 8.01 -6.36
CA THR A 245 -8.66 8.72 -5.08
C THR A 245 -9.80 9.72 -4.83
N ASP A 246 -10.51 10.16 -5.88
CA ASP A 246 -11.62 11.09 -5.76
C ASP A 246 -12.88 10.41 -5.20
N ASN A 247 -13.00 9.09 -5.33
CA ASN A 247 -14.12 8.27 -4.87
C ASN A 247 -13.93 7.68 -3.46
N MET A 248 -12.86 8.03 -2.77
CA MET A 248 -12.59 7.61 -1.38
C MET A 248 -13.30 8.47 -0.31
N ARG A 249 -14.29 9.30 -0.67
CA ARG A 249 -14.98 10.24 0.25
C ARG A 249 -16.36 9.77 0.61
#